data_478196a6bbcfb122fe8c0e748a79d12a
#
_entry.id   478196a6bbcfb122fe8c0e748a79d12a
#
_cell.length_a   1.000
_cell.length_b   1.000
_cell.length_c   1.000
_cell.angle_alpha   90.00
_cell.angle_beta   90.00
_cell.angle_gamma   90.00
#
_symmetry.space_group_name_H-M   'P 1'
#
loop_
_entity.id
_entity.type
_entity.pdbx_description
1 polymer ?
#
loop_
_entity_poly.entity_id
_entity_poly.type
_entity_poly.pdbx_seq_one_letter_code
_entity_poly.pdbx_strand_id
1 'polypeptide(L)'
;PLLQQASEWAQKNLSPEDVPEGDQPLRPDIELGQLDSRLKLAPCARVEPYLPRGARLWGRSRIGLRCVEGAVSWNVFLPITVKVWGPAWVVQRAVAPGTVLAIGDVAPGEVDWAEHPAPVLVRQADWLGVTAARGLMPGQVLRQNMVRPVQVFKAGTEVKVLVKQAGFQMSANGRAM
;
A
#
# COMPACT_ATOMS: atom_id res chain seq x y z
N PRO A 1 12.59 -5.67 27.56
CA PRO A 1 13.69 -4.96 26.89
C PRO A 1 13.75 -5.25 25.38
N LEU A 2 13.84 -6.51 24.95
CA LEU A 2 14.07 -6.89 23.54
C LEU A 2 12.91 -6.52 22.62
N LEU A 3 11.68 -6.78 23.05
CA LEU A 3 10.46 -6.39 22.30
C LEU A 3 10.29 -4.88 22.24
N GLN A 4 10.66 -4.15 23.30
CA GLN A 4 10.60 -2.70 23.31
C GLN A 4 11.59 -2.10 22.31
N GLN A 5 12.84 -2.57 22.27
CA GLN A 5 13.85 -2.16 21.30
C GLN A 5 13.39 -2.43 19.86
N ALA A 6 12.77 -3.60 19.62
CA ALA A 6 12.21 -3.94 18.31
C ALA A 6 11.06 -3.01 17.91
N SER A 7 10.19 -2.64 18.85
CA SER A 7 9.08 -1.72 18.62
C SER A 7 9.57 -0.31 18.29
N GLU A 8 10.47 0.25 19.12
CA GLU A 8 11.07 1.57 18.91
C GLU A 8 11.82 1.64 17.57
N TRP A 9 12.57 0.57 17.25
CA TRP A 9 13.26 0.46 15.97
C TRP A 9 12.28 0.43 14.81
N ALA A 10 11.20 -0.35 14.87
CA ALA A 10 10.18 -0.45 13.84
C ALA A 10 9.48 0.90 13.61
N GLN A 11 9.12 1.61 14.68
CA GLN A 11 8.51 2.95 14.60
C GLN A 11 9.43 3.96 13.92
N LYS A 12 10.73 3.92 14.25
CA LYS A 12 11.73 4.83 13.68
C LYS A 12 12.05 4.54 12.21
N ASN A 13 11.92 3.28 11.77
CA ASN A 13 12.27 2.83 10.42
C ASN A 13 11.04 2.63 9.50
N LEU A 14 9.84 2.96 9.97
CA LEU A 14 8.68 3.14 9.12
C LEU A 14 8.92 4.32 8.20
N SER A 15 9.34 4.05 6.97
CA SER A 15 9.65 5.10 6.02
C SER A 15 8.38 5.68 5.41
N PRO A 16 8.30 7.02 5.28
CA PRO A 16 7.24 7.67 4.50
C PRO A 16 7.22 7.24 3.03
N GLU A 17 8.33 6.70 2.51
CA GLU A 17 8.48 6.24 1.12
C GLU A 17 7.60 5.03 0.77
N ASP A 18 7.15 4.26 1.78
CA ASP A 18 6.19 3.18 1.60
C ASP A 18 4.73 3.68 1.58
N VAL A 19 4.54 4.97 1.83
CA VAL A 19 3.24 5.63 1.92
C VAL A 19 2.99 6.39 0.62
N PRO A 20 1.93 6.08 -0.15
CA PRO A 20 1.55 6.90 -1.29
C PRO A 20 1.37 8.36 -0.88
N GLU A 21 1.94 9.30 -1.64
CA GLU A 21 1.76 10.73 -1.41
C GLU A 21 0.26 11.08 -1.31
N GLY A 22 -0.16 11.53 -0.15
CA GLY A 22 -1.50 12.01 0.11
C GLY A 22 -1.46 13.04 1.22
N ASP A 23 -2.27 14.08 1.11
CA ASP A 23 -2.38 15.19 2.08
C ASP A 23 -2.91 14.78 3.47
N GLN A 24 -3.12 13.48 3.71
CA GLN A 24 -3.71 12.98 4.94
C GLN A 24 -2.69 12.16 5.73
N PRO A 25 -2.57 12.40 7.05
CA PRO A 25 -1.66 11.65 7.89
C PRO A 25 -2.12 10.19 8.01
N LEU A 26 -1.25 9.26 7.63
CA LEU A 26 -1.45 7.84 7.90
C LEU A 26 -1.06 7.53 9.34
N ARG A 27 -1.81 6.62 9.96
CA ARG A 27 -1.59 6.18 11.34
C ARG A 27 -1.05 4.75 11.36
N PRO A 28 0.24 4.54 11.60
CA PRO A 28 0.78 3.20 11.76
C PRO A 28 0.37 2.60 13.10
N ASP A 29 0.05 1.32 13.09
CA ASP A 29 -0.21 0.49 14.25
C ASP A 29 0.66 -0.77 14.14
N ILE A 30 1.54 -0.97 15.11
CA ILE A 30 2.57 -2.00 15.08
C ILE A 30 2.27 -3.04 16.14
N GLU A 31 1.96 -4.24 15.69
CA GLU A 31 1.77 -5.42 16.53
C GLU A 31 3.01 -6.32 16.44
N LEU A 32 3.71 -6.50 17.54
CA LEU A 32 4.81 -7.47 17.63
C LEU A 32 4.26 -8.86 17.98
N GLY A 33 4.70 -9.84 17.23
CA GLY A 33 4.47 -11.23 17.57
C GLY A 33 5.37 -11.71 18.71
N GLN A 34 5.37 -13.01 18.95
CA GLN A 34 6.19 -13.64 19.97
C GLN A 34 7.33 -14.42 19.31
N LEU A 35 8.49 -14.41 19.97
CA LEU A 35 9.56 -15.36 19.65
C LEU A 35 9.13 -16.77 20.07
N ASP A 36 9.58 -17.78 19.32
CA ASP A 36 9.34 -19.18 19.69
C ASP A 36 9.85 -19.42 21.11
N SER A 37 8.98 -19.86 22.02
CA SER A 37 9.30 -20.12 23.42
C SER A 37 10.36 -21.20 23.63
N ARG A 38 10.62 -22.01 22.60
CA ARG A 38 11.67 -23.01 22.59
C ARG A 38 13.07 -22.45 22.37
N LEU A 39 13.17 -21.21 21.91
CA LEU A 39 14.45 -20.53 21.70
C LEU A 39 15.10 -20.20 23.05
N LYS A 40 16.24 -20.79 23.29
CA LYS A 40 17.09 -20.47 24.44
C LYS A 40 18.20 -19.53 23.98
N LEU A 41 17.90 -18.24 23.95
CA LEU A 41 18.88 -17.23 23.55
C LEU A 41 19.92 -17.03 24.65
N ALA A 42 21.19 -17.04 24.28
CA ALA A 42 22.28 -16.71 25.19
C ALA A 42 22.18 -15.23 25.61
N PRO A 43 22.66 -14.87 26.80
CA PRO A 43 22.76 -13.47 27.23
C PRO A 43 23.48 -12.62 26.20
N CYS A 44 22.96 -11.42 25.94
CA CYS A 44 23.51 -10.49 24.96
C CYS A 44 23.47 -9.07 25.52
N ALA A 45 24.62 -8.38 25.48
CA ALA A 45 24.72 -7.01 25.96
C ALA A 45 24.14 -6.02 24.95
N ARG A 46 24.29 -6.30 23.63
CA ARG A 46 23.73 -5.45 22.59
C ARG A 46 23.08 -6.26 21.48
N VAL A 47 21.79 -6.00 21.29
CA VAL A 47 20.99 -6.60 20.21
C VAL A 47 20.73 -5.52 19.16
N GLU A 48 20.95 -5.86 17.89
CA GLU A 48 20.63 -4.99 16.77
C GLU A 48 19.42 -5.53 15.99
N PRO A 49 18.30 -4.78 15.98
CA PRO A 49 17.22 -5.04 15.05
C PRO A 49 17.62 -4.65 13.62
N TYR A 50 17.14 -5.40 12.63
CA TYR A 50 17.35 -5.08 11.22
C TYR A 50 16.18 -5.59 10.37
N LEU A 51 16.02 -5.00 9.19
CA LEU A 51 15.06 -5.47 8.20
C LEU A 51 15.74 -6.49 7.28
N PRO A 52 15.25 -7.74 7.22
CA PRO A 52 15.77 -8.73 6.27
C PRO A 52 15.65 -8.25 4.82
N ARG A 53 16.58 -8.65 3.95
CA ARG A 53 16.53 -8.30 2.54
C ARG A 53 15.21 -8.72 1.91
N GLY A 54 14.57 -7.80 1.20
CA GLY A 54 13.27 -8.02 0.55
C GLY A 54 12.06 -8.01 1.49
N ALA A 55 12.26 -7.85 2.81
CA ALA A 55 11.17 -7.59 3.73
C ALA A 55 10.80 -6.10 3.74
N ARG A 56 9.55 -5.81 4.07
CA ARG A 56 9.01 -4.44 4.19
C ARG A 56 8.33 -4.31 5.55
N LEU A 57 8.39 -3.13 6.15
CA LEU A 57 7.62 -2.79 7.36
C LEU A 57 6.18 -2.40 6.97
N TRP A 58 5.48 -3.32 6.34
CA TRP A 58 4.16 -3.10 5.79
C TRP A 58 3.37 -4.41 5.79
N GLY A 59 2.22 -4.45 6.45
CA GLY A 59 1.45 -5.68 6.63
C GLY A 59 2.18 -6.70 7.49
N ARG A 60 1.98 -7.97 7.21
CA ARG A 60 2.68 -9.06 7.89
C ARG A 60 4.11 -9.18 7.40
N SER A 61 5.05 -9.06 8.33
CA SER A 61 6.47 -9.07 8.06
C SER A 61 7.26 -9.70 9.21
N ARG A 62 8.57 -9.54 9.20
CA ARG A 62 9.46 -9.99 10.27
C ARG A 62 10.65 -9.06 10.41
N ILE A 63 11.10 -8.86 11.63
CA ILE A 63 12.33 -8.15 11.95
C ILE A 63 13.39 -9.17 12.35
N GLY A 64 14.60 -9.04 11.85
CA GLY A 64 15.76 -9.77 12.36
C GLY A 64 16.27 -9.11 13.62
N LEU A 65 16.62 -9.92 14.61
CA LEU A 65 17.29 -9.50 15.85
C LEU A 65 18.59 -10.28 15.95
N ARG A 66 19.73 -9.59 15.96
CA ARG A 66 21.05 -10.22 16.07
C ARG A 66 21.79 -9.74 17.32
N CYS A 67 22.43 -10.66 17.99
CA CYS A 67 23.36 -10.32 19.05
C CYS A 67 24.70 -9.94 18.47
N VAL A 68 25.13 -8.73 18.75
CA VAL A 68 26.42 -8.17 18.28
C VAL A 68 27.46 -8.07 19.40
N GLU A 69 27.04 -8.08 20.67
CA GLU A 69 27.92 -8.11 21.84
C GLU A 69 27.42 -9.15 22.83
N GLY A 70 28.00 -10.33 22.80
CA GLY A 70 27.66 -11.44 23.70
C GLY A 70 28.66 -12.59 23.55
N ALA A 71 28.66 -13.50 24.52
CA ALA A 71 29.54 -14.67 24.50
C ALA A 71 29.21 -15.62 23.32
N VAL A 72 27.96 -15.61 22.86
CA VAL A 72 27.46 -16.41 21.73
C VAL A 72 26.68 -15.51 20.81
N SER A 73 27.08 -15.44 19.54
CA SER A 73 26.32 -14.76 18.52
C SER A 73 25.07 -15.56 18.17
N TRP A 74 23.92 -14.87 18.09
CA TRP A 74 22.67 -15.46 17.63
C TRP A 74 21.91 -14.49 16.74
N ASN A 75 21.05 -15.04 15.89
CA ASN A 75 20.19 -14.29 15.00
C ASN A 75 18.81 -14.98 14.97
N VAL A 76 17.76 -14.23 15.25
CA VAL A 76 16.39 -14.72 15.28
C VAL A 76 15.45 -13.77 14.56
N PHE A 77 14.30 -14.26 14.15
CA PHE A 77 13.28 -13.43 13.50
C PHE A 77 12.07 -13.28 14.40
N LEU A 78 11.68 -12.03 14.62
CA LEU A 78 10.47 -11.65 15.35
C LEU A 78 9.38 -11.34 14.33
N PRO A 79 8.23 -12.03 14.36
CA PRO A 79 7.07 -11.66 13.55
C PRO A 79 6.57 -10.28 13.94
N ILE A 80 6.16 -9.51 12.93
CA ILE A 80 5.58 -8.17 13.10
C ILE A 80 4.41 -8.01 12.15
N THR A 81 3.37 -7.33 12.58
CA THR A 81 2.28 -6.88 11.73
C THR A 81 2.20 -5.37 11.82
N VAL A 82 2.36 -4.70 10.69
CA VAL A 82 2.25 -3.25 10.58
C VAL A 82 0.97 -2.94 9.84
N LYS A 83 -0.05 -2.44 10.55
CA LYS A 83 -1.26 -1.87 9.96
C LYS A 83 -1.02 -0.39 9.71
N VAL A 84 -1.58 0.13 8.64
CA VAL A 84 -1.44 1.54 8.29
C VAL A 84 -2.82 2.11 7.98
N TRP A 85 -3.43 2.73 8.97
CA TRP A 85 -4.76 3.30 8.85
C TRP A 85 -4.73 4.61 8.11
N GLY A 86 -5.60 4.74 7.11
CA GLY A 86 -5.70 5.95 6.32
C GLY A 86 -7.03 6.07 5.59
N PRO A 87 -7.30 7.24 4.99
CA PRO A 87 -8.53 7.50 4.27
C PRO A 87 -8.64 6.61 3.03
N ALA A 88 -9.85 6.21 2.72
CA ALA A 88 -10.15 5.41 1.54
C ALA A 88 -11.60 5.62 1.10
N TRP A 89 -11.92 5.11 -0.08
CA TRP A 89 -13.28 4.98 -0.57
C TRP A 89 -13.73 3.54 -0.46
N VAL A 90 -14.87 3.33 0.19
CA VAL A 90 -15.45 2.00 0.44
C VAL A 90 -16.70 1.85 -0.41
N VAL A 91 -16.77 0.77 -1.17
CA VAL A 91 -17.90 0.44 -2.04
C VAL A 91 -19.16 0.24 -1.19
N GLN A 92 -20.25 0.92 -1.55
CA GLN A 92 -21.52 0.90 -0.81
C GLN A 92 -22.55 -0.05 -1.45
N ARG A 93 -22.47 -0.26 -2.74
CA ARG A 93 -23.38 -1.14 -3.49
C ARG A 93 -22.61 -1.96 -4.52
N ALA A 94 -23.19 -3.07 -4.94
CA ALA A 94 -22.60 -3.90 -5.97
C ALA A 94 -22.48 -3.12 -7.30
N VAL A 95 -21.30 -3.15 -7.91
CA VAL A 95 -21.01 -2.52 -9.20
C VAL A 95 -20.58 -3.59 -10.19
N ALA A 96 -21.28 -3.69 -11.32
CA ALA A 96 -20.94 -4.66 -12.36
C ALA A 96 -19.62 -4.28 -13.09
N PRO A 97 -18.86 -5.25 -13.61
CA PRO A 97 -17.73 -4.97 -14.45
C PRO A 97 -18.12 -4.09 -15.65
N GLY A 98 -17.28 -3.12 -16.01
CA GLY A 98 -17.55 -2.20 -17.12
C GLY A 98 -18.46 -1.01 -16.79
N THR A 99 -19.03 -0.95 -15.59
CA THR A 99 -19.85 0.17 -15.12
C THR A 99 -18.93 1.36 -14.78
N VAL A 100 -19.35 2.57 -15.17
CA VAL A 100 -18.68 3.81 -14.78
C VAL A 100 -19.04 4.14 -13.32
N LEU A 101 -18.01 4.37 -12.51
CA LEU A 101 -18.17 4.68 -11.09
C LEU A 101 -18.73 6.11 -10.90
N ALA A 102 -19.72 6.21 -10.02
CA ALA A 102 -20.37 7.45 -9.63
C ALA A 102 -20.24 7.68 -8.10
N ILE A 103 -20.50 8.91 -7.66
CA ILE A 103 -20.38 9.32 -6.24
C ILE A 103 -21.19 8.40 -5.31
N GLY A 104 -22.39 7.96 -5.72
CA GLY A 104 -23.25 7.09 -4.91
C GLY A 104 -22.79 5.63 -4.81
N ASP A 105 -21.75 5.22 -5.51
CA ASP A 105 -21.23 3.84 -5.49
C ASP A 105 -20.27 3.60 -4.32
N VAL A 106 -19.68 4.65 -3.79
CA VAL A 106 -18.68 4.59 -2.73
C VAL A 106 -18.93 5.65 -1.65
N ALA A 107 -18.40 5.41 -0.46
CA ALA A 107 -18.40 6.39 0.63
C ALA A 107 -17.00 6.51 1.24
N PRO A 108 -16.65 7.67 1.82
CA PRO A 108 -15.38 7.81 2.51
C PRO A 108 -15.33 6.93 3.76
N GLY A 109 -14.15 6.38 4.06
CA GLY A 109 -13.90 5.56 5.24
C GLY A 109 -12.43 5.57 5.61
N GLU A 110 -12.09 4.94 6.71
CA GLU A 110 -10.73 4.71 7.16
C GLU A 110 -10.45 3.20 7.12
N VAL A 111 -9.34 2.80 6.51
CA VAL A 111 -9.01 1.39 6.29
C VAL A 111 -7.53 1.12 6.48
N ASP A 112 -7.18 -0.14 6.70
CA ASP A 112 -5.78 -0.58 6.68
C ASP A 112 -5.26 -0.68 5.24
N TRP A 113 -4.37 0.22 4.87
CA TRP A 113 -3.74 0.24 3.55
C TRP A 113 -2.82 -0.95 3.31
N ALA A 114 -2.25 -1.49 4.41
CA ALA A 114 -1.32 -2.60 4.36
C ALA A 114 -1.98 -3.98 4.18
N GLU A 115 -3.31 -4.05 4.26
CA GLU A 115 -4.07 -5.30 4.11
C GLU A 115 -3.84 -5.96 2.74
N HIS A 116 -3.68 -5.15 1.68
CA HIS A 116 -3.45 -5.62 0.31
C HIS A 116 -2.35 -4.83 -0.39
N PRO A 117 -1.60 -5.46 -1.30
CA PRO A 117 -0.48 -4.81 -1.98
C PRO A 117 -0.89 -3.74 -2.99
N ALA A 118 -2.14 -3.79 -3.52
CA ALA A 118 -2.61 -2.81 -4.49
C ALA A 118 -2.87 -1.46 -3.82
N PRO A 119 -2.38 -0.33 -4.40
CA PRO A 119 -2.56 1.00 -3.84
C PRO A 119 -4.04 1.37 -3.64
N VAL A 120 -4.35 2.03 -2.53
CA VAL A 120 -5.67 2.58 -2.23
C VAL A 120 -5.89 3.86 -3.04
N LEU A 121 -7.06 4.01 -3.63
CA LEU A 121 -7.46 5.26 -4.28
C LEU A 121 -7.99 6.23 -3.23
N VAL A 122 -7.32 7.36 -3.06
CA VAL A 122 -7.64 8.36 -2.04
C VAL A 122 -8.36 9.54 -2.64
N ARG A 123 -7.89 10.05 -3.80
CA ARG A 123 -8.47 11.21 -4.44
C ARG A 123 -9.70 10.82 -5.26
N GLN A 124 -10.76 11.60 -5.13
CA GLN A 124 -11.98 11.39 -5.91
C GLN A 124 -11.73 11.42 -7.43
N ALA A 125 -10.79 12.23 -7.89
CA ALA A 125 -10.41 12.33 -9.29
C ALA A 125 -9.82 11.03 -9.88
N ASP A 126 -9.29 10.14 -9.02
CA ASP A 126 -8.66 8.91 -9.48
C ASP A 126 -9.66 7.78 -9.77
N TRP A 127 -10.90 7.91 -9.29
CA TRP A 127 -11.93 6.89 -9.48
C TRP A 127 -13.26 7.41 -10.04
N LEU A 128 -13.62 8.68 -9.84
CA LEU A 128 -14.88 9.23 -10.35
C LEU A 128 -14.88 9.27 -11.88
N GLY A 129 -15.87 8.66 -12.49
CA GLY A 129 -16.00 8.61 -13.93
C GLY A 129 -15.10 7.58 -14.63
N VAL A 130 -14.34 6.77 -13.89
CA VAL A 130 -13.60 5.63 -14.46
C VAL A 130 -14.45 4.36 -14.43
N THR A 131 -14.03 3.35 -15.16
CA THR A 131 -14.78 2.09 -15.30
C THR A 131 -14.31 1.05 -14.28
N ALA A 132 -15.24 0.34 -13.65
CA ALA A 132 -14.92 -0.83 -12.84
C ALA A 132 -14.29 -1.92 -13.71
N ALA A 133 -13.05 -2.32 -13.40
CA ALA A 133 -12.33 -3.36 -14.15
C ALA A 133 -12.87 -4.76 -13.85
N ARG A 134 -13.51 -4.94 -12.70
CA ARG A 134 -14.14 -6.17 -12.22
C ARG A 134 -15.39 -5.86 -11.42
N GLY A 135 -16.18 -6.88 -11.06
CA GLY A 135 -17.29 -6.71 -10.13
C GLY A 135 -16.80 -6.22 -8.77
N LEU A 136 -17.47 -5.20 -8.24
CA LEU A 136 -17.19 -4.65 -6.91
C LEU A 136 -18.35 -4.98 -5.98
N MET A 137 -18.02 -5.35 -4.74
CA MET A 137 -19.01 -5.70 -3.72
C MET A 137 -19.02 -4.67 -2.59
N PRO A 138 -20.15 -4.46 -1.93
CA PRO A 138 -20.23 -3.60 -0.74
C PRO A 138 -19.18 -3.97 0.30
N GLY A 139 -18.57 -2.97 0.94
CA GLY A 139 -17.54 -3.16 1.94
C GLY A 139 -16.11 -3.28 1.38
N GLN A 140 -15.93 -3.44 0.08
CA GLN A 140 -14.58 -3.45 -0.53
C GLN A 140 -13.97 -2.06 -0.54
N VAL A 141 -12.67 -2.00 -0.23
CA VAL A 141 -11.85 -0.79 -0.37
C VAL A 141 -11.51 -0.58 -1.83
N LEU A 142 -11.75 0.61 -2.35
CA LEU A 142 -11.45 0.93 -3.74
C LEU A 142 -9.94 1.08 -3.96
N ARG A 143 -9.39 0.24 -4.83
CA ARG A 143 -7.95 0.16 -5.10
C ARG A 143 -7.66 0.30 -6.60
N GLN A 144 -6.44 0.68 -6.93
CA GLN A 144 -6.02 0.96 -8.31
C GLN A 144 -6.28 -0.20 -9.28
N ASN A 145 -6.12 -1.44 -8.83
CA ASN A 145 -6.35 -2.64 -9.65
C ASN A 145 -7.85 -2.99 -9.87
N MET A 146 -8.75 -2.22 -9.29
CA MET A 146 -10.21 -2.40 -9.42
C MET A 146 -10.84 -1.50 -10.47
N VAL A 147 -10.09 -0.54 -10.98
CA VAL A 147 -10.56 0.47 -11.93
C VAL A 147 -9.67 0.49 -13.17
N ARG A 148 -10.23 0.98 -14.26
CA ARG A 148 -9.52 1.25 -15.50
C ARG A 148 -10.06 2.52 -16.14
N PRO A 149 -9.26 3.27 -16.89
CA PRO A 149 -9.75 4.41 -17.65
C PRO A 149 -10.92 4.01 -18.56
N VAL A 150 -11.85 4.93 -18.77
CA VAL A 150 -12.92 4.73 -19.76
C VAL A 150 -12.28 4.64 -21.13
N GLN A 151 -12.63 3.60 -21.87
CA GLN A 151 -12.17 3.47 -23.25
C GLN A 151 -12.90 4.51 -24.12
N VAL A 152 -12.19 5.56 -24.51
CA VAL A 152 -12.74 6.65 -25.32
C VAL A 152 -12.75 6.29 -26.81
N PHE A 153 -11.79 5.46 -27.25
CA PHE A 153 -11.66 5.04 -28.63
C PHE A 153 -11.62 3.51 -28.74
N LYS A 154 -12.26 2.97 -29.78
CA LYS A 154 -12.11 1.54 -30.10
C LYS A 154 -10.76 1.32 -30.78
N ALA A 155 -10.19 0.13 -30.63
CA ALA A 155 -8.99 -0.26 -31.36
C ALA A 155 -9.21 -0.07 -32.87
N GLY A 156 -8.23 0.52 -33.56
CA GLY A 156 -8.31 0.86 -34.98
C GLY A 156 -8.86 2.24 -35.30
N THR A 157 -9.43 2.97 -34.33
CA THR A 157 -9.95 4.34 -34.54
C THR A 157 -8.79 5.30 -34.84
N GLU A 158 -8.93 6.10 -35.88
CA GLU A 158 -7.99 7.20 -36.16
C GLU A 158 -8.18 8.31 -35.12
N VAL A 159 -7.09 8.70 -34.47
CA VAL A 159 -7.06 9.72 -33.42
C VAL A 159 -6.04 10.79 -33.76
N LYS A 160 -6.34 12.03 -33.42
CA LYS A 160 -5.40 13.14 -33.51
C LYS A 160 -4.91 13.50 -32.13
N VAL A 161 -3.61 13.30 -31.90
CA VAL A 161 -2.96 13.69 -30.65
C VAL A 161 -2.57 15.16 -30.75
N LEU A 162 -3.03 15.97 -29.80
CA LEU A 162 -2.70 17.39 -29.71
C LEU A 162 -1.89 17.63 -28.44
N VAL A 163 -0.66 18.08 -28.58
CA VAL A 163 0.15 18.57 -27.47
C VAL A 163 0.14 20.10 -27.49
N LYS A 164 -0.38 20.68 -26.41
CA LYS A 164 -0.39 22.13 -26.21
C LYS A 164 0.54 22.48 -25.06
N GLN A 165 1.51 23.33 -25.32
CA GLN A 165 2.39 23.91 -24.31
C GLN A 165 2.44 25.41 -24.55
N ALA A 166 2.76 26.21 -23.53
CA ALA A 166 2.75 27.67 -23.64
C ALA A 166 3.51 28.17 -24.92
N GLY A 167 2.78 28.71 -25.90
CA GLY A 167 3.33 29.20 -27.14
C GLY A 167 3.60 28.18 -28.26
N PHE A 168 3.26 26.90 -28.04
CA PHE A 168 3.54 25.85 -29.02
C PHE A 168 2.41 24.82 -29.06
N GLN A 169 1.99 24.41 -30.26
CA GLN A 169 1.03 23.34 -30.46
C GLN A 169 1.55 22.37 -31.53
N MET A 170 1.67 21.12 -31.17
CA MET A 170 1.94 20.02 -32.10
C MET A 170 0.73 19.11 -32.26
N SER A 171 0.53 18.61 -33.46
CA SER A 171 -0.47 17.56 -33.71
C SER A 171 0.14 16.42 -34.50
N ALA A 172 -0.20 15.20 -34.10
CA ALA A 172 0.15 13.97 -34.81
C ALA A 172 -1.10 13.12 -35.01
N ASN A 173 -1.21 12.47 -36.15
CA ASN A 173 -2.26 11.48 -36.39
C ASN A 173 -1.73 10.11 -35.98
N GLY A 174 -2.56 9.33 -35.30
CA GLY A 174 -2.25 7.97 -34.87
C GLY A 174 -3.49 7.08 -34.98
N ARG A 175 -3.31 5.81 -34.69
CA ARG A 175 -4.40 4.85 -34.60
C ARG A 175 -4.44 4.28 -33.19
N ALA A 176 -5.62 4.28 -32.56
CA ALA A 176 -5.81 3.68 -31.24
C ALA A 176 -5.50 2.17 -31.30
N MET A 177 -4.73 1.66 -30.36
CA MET A 177 -4.43 0.23 -30.20
C MET A 177 -5.25 -0.39 -29.10
#